data_620235c8ac7c36e8ae9993b15ab0453b
#
_entry.id   620235c8ac7c36e8ae9993b15ab0453b
#
_cell.length_a   1.000
_cell.length_b   1.000
_cell.length_c   1.000
_cell.angle_alpha   90.00
_cell.angle_beta   90.00
_cell.angle_gamma   90.00
#
_symmetry.space_group_name_H-M   'P 1'
#
loop_
_entity.id
_entity.type
_entity.pdbx_description
1 polymer ?
#
loop_
_entity_poly.entity_id
_entity_poly.type
_entity_poly.pdbx_seq_one_letter_code
_entity_poly.pdbx_strand_id
1 'polypeptide(L)'
;MGIPVATIKSGGKPLDPTIELMSVEIHRELNRIPEAKLVLLDGSVAKRKFELSDTAFFEPGKRIEIALRYEGDATDTIVFDGLVVRHAVETKADGSTLRVELKDAALKLTRQRKSAVFRDQSDDDANRKLIDDAKLTVGKLAPATTKHAELIQYYTSDWDFIVSRADVQGMVVDVHRGTISVQPTALASKAKLELDHGLGSMSELELEIDAGEQWAEVSSVGWDLAQQQLTAPAQASQPSVKVGNLDASAIAKKLGGDQYTLLHPAALEQAELKAWADARLVRSRFALLRGRAVVAGNAALAPLDTVELSGVGGHFNGKALVSAVIHRVDHDGWQTELRLGLSPRWFAREPDIADVPAGGLLPPVTSLQIATVAAFEADPKGEHRIKVKLPALDDKQGFVWARLARPDAGSEHGQVFWPEPEDEVVVGFLDGDPRQAIVLGALYSKAKPPPAVAGAPADPNDKRAIVTPAGSVIAFDDTKKSITIETPSKSHILIDDDAKAITIADQHGNTITMDSKGITLKSASDFMIDAAGKVAIKGSATDIQ
;
A
#
# COMPACT_ATOMS: atom_id res chain seq x y z
N MET A 1 -22.28 -29.52 33.55
CA MET A 1 -21.12 -28.67 33.25
C MET A 1 -20.48 -28.26 34.56
N GLY A 2 -19.16 -28.24 34.65
CA GLY A 2 -18.44 -27.77 35.85
C GLY A 2 -18.59 -26.25 36.01
N ILE A 3 -18.35 -25.75 37.22
CA ILE A 3 -18.34 -24.30 37.52
C ILE A 3 -17.07 -23.70 36.90
N PRO A 4 -17.17 -22.63 36.07
CA PRO A 4 -16.00 -21.99 35.52
C PRO A 4 -15.24 -21.18 36.59
N VAL A 5 -13.91 -21.23 36.54
CA VAL A 5 -13.03 -20.44 37.39
C VAL A 5 -12.14 -19.59 36.51
N ALA A 6 -12.22 -18.28 36.67
CA ALA A 6 -11.34 -17.32 36.01
C ALA A 6 -10.33 -16.76 37.04
N THR A 7 -9.05 -17.02 36.81
CA THR A 7 -7.94 -16.51 37.63
C THR A 7 -7.32 -15.30 36.94
N ILE A 8 -7.43 -14.12 37.57
CA ILE A 8 -6.88 -12.85 37.06
C ILE A 8 -5.69 -12.46 37.93
N LYS A 9 -4.53 -12.17 37.30
CA LYS A 9 -3.32 -11.76 38.01
C LYS A 9 -2.73 -10.48 37.45
N SER A 10 -2.25 -9.61 38.35
CA SER A 10 -1.47 -8.41 38.02
C SER A 10 -0.10 -8.53 38.64
N GLY A 11 0.97 -8.55 37.81
CA GLY A 11 2.35 -8.73 38.31
C GLY A 11 2.54 -10.02 39.13
N GLY A 12 1.85 -11.09 38.79
CA GLY A 12 1.86 -12.39 39.49
C GLY A 12 0.97 -12.46 40.74
N LYS A 13 0.37 -11.35 41.20
CA LYS A 13 -0.56 -11.33 42.34
C LYS A 13 -1.99 -11.58 41.84
N PRO A 14 -2.72 -12.54 42.40
CA PRO A 14 -4.11 -12.77 42.03
C PRO A 14 -5.01 -11.63 42.49
N LEU A 15 -6.11 -11.45 41.77
CA LEU A 15 -7.21 -10.58 42.18
C LEU A 15 -7.79 -11.11 43.51
N ASP A 16 -8.21 -10.22 44.40
CA ASP A 16 -8.83 -10.60 45.65
C ASP A 16 -10.12 -11.41 45.34
N PRO A 17 -10.28 -12.61 45.90
CA PRO A 17 -11.44 -13.47 45.64
C PRO A 17 -12.78 -12.90 46.13
N THR A 18 -12.77 -11.83 46.94
CA THR A 18 -14.00 -11.15 47.37
C THR A 18 -14.54 -10.18 46.31
N ILE A 19 -13.78 -9.89 45.29
CA ILE A 19 -14.20 -9.02 44.20
C ILE A 19 -15.02 -9.84 43.19
N GLU A 20 -16.23 -9.38 42.93
CA GLU A 20 -17.16 -10.03 42.02
C GLU A 20 -16.78 -9.71 40.56
N LEU A 21 -16.40 -10.76 39.83
CA LEU A 21 -16.16 -10.72 38.39
C LEU A 21 -17.47 -11.05 37.66
N MET A 22 -18.06 -10.07 37.00
CA MET A 22 -19.35 -10.23 36.31
C MET A 22 -19.18 -10.90 34.94
N SER A 23 -18.13 -10.51 34.19
CA SER A 23 -17.83 -11.15 32.90
C SER A 23 -16.39 -11.03 32.49
N VAL A 24 -15.93 -12.01 31.72
CA VAL A 24 -14.67 -12.04 30.99
C VAL A 24 -14.98 -12.36 29.53
N GLU A 25 -14.51 -11.52 28.62
CA GLU A 25 -14.50 -11.82 27.19
C GLU A 25 -13.07 -11.73 26.68
N ILE A 26 -12.58 -12.78 26.01
CA ILE A 26 -11.24 -12.85 25.44
C ILE A 26 -11.37 -13.17 23.96
N HIS A 27 -10.85 -12.32 23.11
CA HIS A 27 -10.89 -12.46 21.66
C HIS A 27 -9.48 -12.65 21.10
N ARG A 28 -9.22 -13.79 20.47
CA ARG A 28 -7.98 -14.09 19.74
C ARG A 28 -8.36 -14.53 18.33
N GLU A 29 -7.88 -13.78 17.33
CA GLU A 29 -8.20 -13.96 15.91
C GLU A 29 -6.93 -13.79 15.06
N LEU A 30 -6.84 -14.54 13.97
CA LEU A 30 -5.75 -14.41 12.98
C LEU A 30 -5.72 -13.00 12.39
N ASN A 31 -4.52 -12.45 12.19
CA ASN A 31 -4.30 -11.11 11.67
C ASN A 31 -4.90 -9.98 12.53
N ARG A 32 -5.15 -10.23 13.81
CA ARG A 32 -5.65 -9.26 14.79
C ARG A 32 -4.83 -9.30 16.07
N ILE A 33 -4.75 -8.17 16.76
CA ILE A 33 -4.15 -8.11 18.09
C ILE A 33 -5.16 -8.68 19.09
N PRO A 34 -4.81 -9.73 19.86
CA PRO A 34 -5.70 -10.26 20.89
C PRO A 34 -6.12 -9.21 21.90
N GLU A 35 -7.37 -9.29 22.33
CA GLU A 35 -7.95 -8.39 23.34
C GLU A 35 -8.75 -9.15 24.39
N ALA A 36 -8.87 -8.54 25.56
CA ALA A 36 -9.78 -9.02 26.59
C ALA A 36 -10.55 -7.88 27.23
N LYS A 37 -11.77 -8.16 27.67
CA LYS A 37 -12.65 -7.25 28.40
C LYS A 37 -13.07 -7.90 29.70
N LEU A 38 -12.92 -7.17 30.79
CA LEU A 38 -13.37 -7.56 32.12
C LEU A 38 -14.44 -6.59 32.60
N VAL A 39 -15.48 -7.11 33.20
CA VAL A 39 -16.49 -6.34 33.92
C VAL A 39 -16.52 -6.84 35.35
N LEU A 40 -16.26 -5.93 36.30
CA LEU A 40 -16.20 -6.24 37.72
C LEU A 40 -17.18 -5.34 38.48
N LEU A 41 -17.77 -5.86 39.55
CA LEU A 41 -18.56 -5.05 40.44
C LEU A 41 -17.63 -4.13 41.25
N ASP A 42 -17.84 -2.82 41.17
CA ASP A 42 -17.05 -1.82 41.92
C ASP A 42 -17.90 -0.57 42.15
N GLY A 43 -17.60 0.11 43.23
CA GLY A 43 -18.28 1.33 43.61
C GLY A 43 -19.32 1.12 44.73
N SER A 44 -19.16 1.90 45.79
CA SER A 44 -20.08 1.94 46.94
C SER A 44 -20.62 3.36 47.09
N VAL A 45 -21.92 3.53 46.85
CA VAL A 45 -22.60 4.82 47.04
C VAL A 45 -22.50 5.28 48.48
N ALA A 46 -22.63 4.35 49.44
CA ALA A 46 -22.55 4.65 50.87
C ALA A 46 -21.16 5.15 51.29
N LYS A 47 -20.10 4.56 50.71
CA LYS A 47 -18.72 4.95 50.97
C LYS A 47 -18.23 6.07 50.06
N ARG A 48 -18.96 6.41 48.99
CA ARG A 48 -18.55 7.34 47.92
C ARG A 48 -17.19 7.01 47.34
N LYS A 49 -16.90 5.71 47.08
CA LYS A 49 -15.60 5.21 46.62
C LYS A 49 -15.79 4.09 45.60
N PHE A 50 -14.81 4.00 44.70
CA PHE A 50 -14.60 2.87 43.80
C PHE A 50 -13.33 2.13 44.28
N GLU A 51 -13.55 1.18 45.24
CA GLU A 51 -12.45 0.58 46.01
C GLU A 51 -11.45 -0.17 45.12
N LEU A 52 -11.92 -0.86 44.07
CA LEU A 52 -11.07 -1.58 43.14
C LEU A 52 -10.42 -0.63 42.12
N SER A 53 -11.19 0.29 41.55
CA SER A 53 -10.72 1.28 40.58
C SER A 53 -9.64 2.20 41.15
N ASP A 54 -9.69 2.50 42.43
CA ASP A 54 -8.67 3.32 43.13
C ASP A 54 -7.36 2.56 43.38
N THR A 55 -7.31 1.25 43.12
CA THR A 55 -6.08 0.46 43.29
C THR A 55 -5.21 0.48 42.02
N ALA A 56 -3.92 0.17 42.21
CA ALA A 56 -3.00 0.01 41.09
C ALA A 56 -3.17 -1.33 40.31
N PHE A 57 -4.16 -2.17 40.66
CA PHE A 57 -4.29 -3.50 40.06
C PHE A 57 -4.61 -3.42 38.57
N PHE A 58 -5.57 -2.57 38.16
CA PHE A 58 -5.99 -2.35 36.79
C PHE A 58 -5.61 -0.97 36.24
N GLU A 59 -4.57 -0.35 36.77
CA GLU A 59 -4.06 0.91 36.26
C GLU A 59 -3.61 0.77 34.79
N PRO A 60 -3.94 1.72 33.90
CA PRO A 60 -3.49 1.68 32.52
C PRO A 60 -1.98 1.43 32.37
N GLY A 61 -1.61 0.48 31.50
CA GLY A 61 -0.23 0.00 31.33
C GLY A 61 0.16 -1.20 32.19
N LYS A 62 -0.61 -1.56 33.22
CA LYS A 62 -0.36 -2.80 34.01
C LYS A 62 -0.59 -4.04 33.15
N ARG A 63 0.26 -5.05 33.38
CA ARG A 63 0.14 -6.36 32.74
C ARG A 63 -0.81 -7.25 33.53
N ILE A 64 -1.79 -7.80 32.86
CA ILE A 64 -2.81 -8.70 33.40
C ILE A 64 -2.73 -10.04 32.69
N GLU A 65 -2.68 -11.10 33.45
CA GLU A 65 -2.78 -12.48 33.01
C GLU A 65 -4.18 -13.00 33.37
N ILE A 66 -4.83 -13.69 32.42
CA ILE A 66 -6.13 -14.33 32.61
C ILE A 66 -5.99 -15.82 32.28
N ALA A 67 -6.33 -16.66 33.25
CA ALA A 67 -6.37 -18.10 33.10
C ALA A 67 -7.78 -18.63 33.37
N LEU A 68 -8.17 -19.69 32.66
CA LEU A 68 -9.47 -20.33 32.78
C LEU A 68 -9.30 -21.81 33.09
N ARG A 69 -10.22 -22.34 33.89
CA ARG A 69 -10.40 -23.77 34.16
C ARG A 69 -11.81 -24.05 34.59
N TYR A 70 -12.21 -25.30 34.68
CA TYR A 70 -13.35 -25.73 35.45
C TYR A 70 -12.94 -26.08 36.88
N GLU A 71 -13.88 -25.95 37.80
CA GLU A 71 -13.71 -26.44 39.17
C GLU A 71 -13.45 -27.95 39.13
N GLY A 72 -12.38 -28.38 39.82
CA GLY A 72 -11.92 -29.78 39.76
C GLY A 72 -10.79 -30.02 38.78
N ASP A 73 -10.51 -29.13 37.85
CA ASP A 73 -9.29 -29.21 37.01
C ASP A 73 -8.05 -28.91 37.87
N ALA A 74 -7.00 -29.69 37.64
CA ALA A 74 -5.76 -29.59 38.44
C ALA A 74 -4.97 -28.31 38.20
N THR A 75 -5.12 -27.69 37.01
CA THR A 75 -4.27 -26.57 36.57
C THR A 75 -5.06 -25.51 35.82
N ASP A 76 -4.73 -24.25 36.08
CA ASP A 76 -5.17 -23.11 35.28
C ASP A 76 -4.51 -23.12 33.89
N THR A 77 -5.28 -22.87 32.83
CA THR A 77 -4.74 -22.61 31.50
C THR A 77 -4.76 -21.12 31.22
N ILE A 78 -3.58 -20.51 31.01
CA ILE A 78 -3.47 -19.09 30.67
C ILE A 78 -3.95 -18.91 29.22
N VAL A 79 -5.05 -18.21 29.06
CA VAL A 79 -5.69 -17.92 27.74
C VAL A 79 -5.37 -16.53 27.21
N PHE A 80 -5.00 -15.60 28.11
CA PHE A 80 -4.66 -14.23 27.74
C PHE A 80 -3.57 -13.65 28.66
N ASP A 81 -2.74 -12.79 28.09
CA ASP A 81 -1.74 -11.99 28.81
C ASP A 81 -1.53 -10.69 28.02
N GLY A 82 -1.82 -9.55 28.63
CA GLY A 82 -1.75 -8.26 27.94
C GLY A 82 -1.72 -7.08 28.89
N LEU A 83 -1.82 -5.89 28.32
CA LEU A 83 -1.71 -4.61 29.01
C LEU A 83 -3.09 -3.95 29.13
N VAL A 84 -3.39 -3.35 30.26
CA VAL A 84 -4.57 -2.49 30.44
C VAL A 84 -4.45 -1.29 29.51
N VAL A 85 -5.40 -1.14 28.58
CA VAL A 85 -5.45 0.01 27.63
C VAL A 85 -6.59 0.97 27.96
N ARG A 86 -7.64 0.47 28.63
CA ARG A 86 -8.78 1.28 29.05
C ARG A 86 -9.27 0.84 30.40
N HIS A 87 -9.57 1.83 31.24
CA HIS A 87 -10.10 1.69 32.57
C HIS A 87 -11.29 2.64 32.68
N ALA A 88 -12.48 2.13 32.89
CA ALA A 88 -13.69 2.92 32.89
C ALA A 88 -14.64 2.47 33.99
N VAL A 89 -15.23 3.40 34.69
CA VAL A 89 -16.29 3.15 35.66
C VAL A 89 -17.64 3.52 35.06
N GLU A 90 -18.66 2.70 35.31
CA GLU A 90 -20.02 2.95 34.89
C GLU A 90 -20.94 2.83 36.12
N THR A 91 -21.79 3.83 36.34
CA THR A 91 -22.79 3.82 37.43
C THR A 91 -24.17 3.86 36.84
N LYS A 92 -25.01 2.89 37.23
CA LYS A 92 -26.43 2.78 36.89
C LYS A 92 -27.27 2.72 38.14
N ALA A 93 -28.62 2.73 37.97
CA ALA A 93 -29.55 2.65 39.09
C ALA A 93 -29.43 1.33 39.87
N ASP A 94 -29.03 0.26 39.22
CA ASP A 94 -28.91 -1.11 39.75
C ASP A 94 -27.50 -1.47 40.24
N GLY A 95 -26.50 -0.56 40.06
CA GLY A 95 -25.16 -0.81 40.53
C GLY A 95 -24.08 -0.03 39.78
N SER A 96 -22.85 -0.19 40.22
CA SER A 96 -21.67 0.39 39.58
C SER A 96 -20.68 -0.69 39.18
N THR A 97 -20.03 -0.52 38.05
CA THR A 97 -19.08 -1.50 37.52
C THR A 97 -17.79 -0.82 37.10
N LEU A 98 -16.69 -1.55 37.24
CA LEU A 98 -15.41 -1.28 36.60
C LEU A 98 -15.30 -2.09 35.31
N ARG A 99 -15.05 -1.42 34.18
CA ARG A 99 -14.78 -2.05 32.90
C ARG A 99 -13.32 -1.85 32.53
N VAL A 100 -12.64 -2.95 32.25
CA VAL A 100 -11.21 -2.96 31.88
C VAL A 100 -11.06 -3.58 30.52
N GLU A 101 -10.43 -2.86 29.57
CA GLU A 101 -10.04 -3.39 28.27
C GLU A 101 -8.54 -3.62 28.23
N LEU A 102 -8.16 -4.77 27.72
CA LEU A 102 -6.78 -5.25 27.66
C LEU A 102 -6.42 -5.54 26.20
N LYS A 103 -5.18 -5.29 25.84
CA LYS A 103 -4.60 -5.69 24.55
C LYS A 103 -3.32 -6.48 24.77
N ASP A 104 -3.08 -7.48 23.93
CA ASP A 104 -1.79 -8.19 23.90
C ASP A 104 -0.65 -7.21 23.67
N ALA A 105 0.55 -7.55 24.19
CA ALA A 105 1.75 -6.72 24.06
C ALA A 105 2.12 -6.42 22.59
N ALA A 106 1.64 -7.21 21.63
CA ALA A 106 1.76 -6.97 20.19
C ALA A 106 1.17 -5.62 19.75
N LEU A 107 0.32 -4.97 20.58
CA LEU A 107 -0.13 -3.59 20.40
C LEU A 107 1.04 -2.63 20.12
N LYS A 108 2.24 -2.89 20.63
CA LYS A 108 3.42 -2.05 20.39
C LYS A 108 3.73 -1.86 18.91
N LEU A 109 3.43 -2.86 18.07
CA LEU A 109 3.66 -2.80 16.62
C LEU A 109 2.71 -1.84 15.91
N THR A 110 1.60 -1.45 16.53
CA THR A 110 0.60 -0.55 15.92
C THR A 110 0.78 0.92 16.34
N ARG A 111 1.71 1.23 17.28
CA ARG A 111 1.75 2.54 17.95
C ARG A 111 2.35 3.68 17.13
N GLN A 112 3.14 3.35 16.13
CA GLN A 112 3.85 4.34 15.32
C GLN A 112 3.87 3.89 13.86
N ARG A 113 3.71 4.84 12.95
CA ARG A 113 4.03 4.68 11.53
C ARG A 113 5.52 4.94 11.35
N LYS A 114 6.18 4.10 10.56
CA LYS A 114 7.61 4.15 10.31
C LYS A 114 7.91 3.97 8.83
N SER A 115 9.09 4.41 8.44
CA SER A 115 9.67 4.09 7.14
C SER A 115 10.99 3.37 7.34
N ALA A 116 11.17 2.25 6.67
CA ALA A 116 12.38 1.45 6.71
C ALA A 116 12.66 0.80 5.35
N VAL A 117 13.93 0.50 5.09
CA VAL A 117 14.36 -0.23 3.90
C VAL A 117 15.08 -1.49 4.36
N PHE A 118 14.62 -2.64 3.89
CA PHE A 118 15.24 -3.94 4.13
C PHE A 118 15.92 -4.36 2.83
N ARG A 119 17.26 -4.51 2.86
CA ARG A 119 18.06 -4.86 1.69
C ARG A 119 18.55 -6.28 1.77
N ASP A 120 18.45 -7.01 0.67
CA ASP A 120 18.86 -8.42 0.57
C ASP A 120 18.24 -9.30 1.68
N GLN A 121 16.97 -9.05 2.03
CA GLN A 121 16.24 -9.73 3.08
C GLN A 121 14.96 -10.40 2.55
N SER A 122 14.59 -11.49 3.19
CA SER A 122 13.28 -12.13 3.01
C SER A 122 12.22 -11.47 3.90
N ASP A 123 10.94 -11.79 3.66
CA ASP A 123 9.85 -11.30 4.51
C ASP A 123 9.98 -11.78 5.96
N ASP A 124 10.44 -13.01 6.19
CA ASP A 124 10.64 -13.54 7.54
C ASP A 124 11.84 -12.89 8.26
N ASP A 125 12.90 -12.49 7.54
CA ASP A 125 14.01 -11.70 8.10
C ASP A 125 13.51 -10.32 8.55
N ALA A 126 12.74 -9.63 7.68
CA ALA A 126 12.16 -8.33 8.01
C ALA A 126 11.18 -8.42 9.18
N ASN A 127 10.29 -9.43 9.19
CA ASN A 127 9.34 -9.67 10.27
C ASN A 127 10.06 -9.91 11.60
N ARG A 128 11.09 -10.76 11.61
CA ARG A 128 11.93 -11.03 12.81
C ARG A 128 12.49 -9.73 13.36
N LYS A 129 13.09 -8.92 12.51
CA LYS A 129 13.68 -7.64 12.92
C LYS A 129 12.65 -6.72 13.56
N LEU A 130 11.46 -6.58 12.96
CA LEU A 130 10.40 -5.69 13.49
C LEU A 130 9.86 -6.18 14.85
N ILE A 131 9.71 -7.50 15.01
CA ILE A 131 9.25 -8.11 16.26
C ILE A 131 10.30 -7.92 17.38
N ASP A 132 11.59 -8.15 17.06
CA ASP A 132 12.70 -8.00 17.99
C ASP A 132 12.87 -6.52 18.41
N ASP A 133 12.80 -5.57 17.46
CA ASP A 133 12.89 -4.13 17.72
C ASP A 133 11.75 -3.66 18.67
N ALA A 134 10.56 -4.27 18.58
CA ALA A 134 9.44 -4.02 19.48
C ALA A 134 9.57 -4.70 20.84
N LYS A 135 10.66 -5.49 21.08
CA LYS A 135 10.89 -6.30 22.27
C LYS A 135 9.74 -7.26 22.55
N LEU A 136 9.31 -7.96 21.51
CA LEU A 136 8.31 -9.02 21.53
C LEU A 136 8.98 -10.36 21.25
N THR A 137 8.26 -11.45 21.51
CA THR A 137 8.81 -12.80 21.28
C THR A 137 8.54 -13.24 19.85
N VAL A 138 9.59 -13.61 19.14
CA VAL A 138 9.49 -14.25 17.83
C VAL A 138 9.05 -15.70 18.02
N GLY A 139 7.90 -16.02 17.48
CA GLY A 139 7.37 -17.38 17.43
C GLY A 139 7.83 -18.12 16.17
N LYS A 140 6.93 -18.90 15.57
CA LYS A 140 7.20 -19.60 14.33
C LYS A 140 7.08 -18.64 13.15
N LEU A 141 8.19 -18.33 12.50
CA LEU A 141 8.21 -17.64 11.21
C LEU A 141 8.48 -18.67 10.11
N ALA A 142 7.51 -18.91 9.26
CA ALA A 142 7.73 -19.75 8.09
C ALA A 142 8.63 -19.01 7.09
N PRO A 143 9.58 -19.71 6.44
CA PRO A 143 10.48 -19.07 5.50
C PRO A 143 9.69 -18.53 4.30
N ALA A 144 9.99 -17.31 3.88
CA ALA A 144 9.45 -16.74 2.66
C ALA A 144 10.11 -17.33 1.41
N THR A 145 9.37 -17.33 0.31
CA THR A 145 9.85 -17.88 -0.97
C THR A 145 10.78 -16.93 -1.72
N THR A 146 10.74 -15.64 -1.37
CA THR A 146 11.45 -14.57 -2.08
C THR A 146 12.41 -13.85 -1.14
N LYS A 147 13.62 -13.61 -1.65
CA LYS A 147 14.58 -12.69 -1.05
C LYS A 147 14.56 -11.42 -1.88
N HIS A 148 14.21 -10.31 -1.26
CA HIS A 148 14.09 -9.03 -1.93
C HIS A 148 15.41 -8.29 -1.94
N ALA A 149 15.84 -7.79 -3.11
CA ALA A 149 16.96 -6.87 -3.19
C ALA A 149 16.67 -5.59 -2.37
N GLU A 150 15.43 -5.12 -2.44
CA GLU A 150 14.94 -3.99 -1.68
C GLU A 150 13.45 -4.17 -1.35
N LEU A 151 13.12 -4.17 -0.06
CA LEU A 151 11.75 -4.21 0.46
C LEU A 151 11.53 -2.97 1.33
N ILE A 152 10.48 -2.22 1.04
CA ILE A 152 10.24 -0.91 1.65
C ILE A 152 8.98 -0.94 2.51
N GLN A 153 9.16 -0.63 3.79
CA GLN A 153 8.08 -0.18 4.67
C GLN A 153 7.98 1.33 4.52
N TYR A 154 6.88 1.83 3.96
CA TYR A 154 6.71 3.26 3.75
C TYR A 154 5.57 3.81 4.60
N TYR A 155 5.91 4.58 5.61
CA TYR A 155 5.03 5.30 6.53
C TYR A 155 3.79 4.49 6.95
N THR A 156 4.04 3.26 7.39
CA THR A 156 3.03 2.33 7.90
C THR A 156 3.46 1.74 9.24
N SER A 157 2.52 1.19 10.01
CA SER A 157 2.86 0.53 11.27
C SER A 157 3.61 -0.78 11.00
N ASP A 158 4.42 -1.21 11.98
CA ASP A 158 5.11 -2.51 11.87
C ASP A 158 4.10 -3.66 11.74
N TRP A 159 2.97 -3.56 12.44
CA TRP A 159 1.88 -4.52 12.38
C TRP A 159 1.28 -4.63 10.97
N ASP A 160 0.90 -3.49 10.39
CA ASP A 160 0.27 -3.47 9.07
C ASP A 160 1.23 -3.96 7.98
N PHE A 161 2.52 -3.64 8.12
CA PHE A 161 3.55 -4.17 7.23
C PHE A 161 3.66 -5.68 7.33
N ILE A 162 3.80 -6.25 8.54
CA ILE A 162 3.91 -7.70 8.78
C ILE A 162 2.69 -8.42 8.21
N VAL A 163 1.47 -7.97 8.51
CA VAL A 163 0.24 -8.64 8.06
C VAL A 163 0.07 -8.53 6.54
N SER A 164 0.36 -7.36 5.95
CA SER A 164 0.28 -7.19 4.50
C SER A 164 1.27 -8.09 3.76
N ARG A 165 2.49 -8.25 4.28
CA ARG A 165 3.50 -9.16 3.69
C ARG A 165 3.14 -10.62 3.89
N ALA A 166 2.57 -10.97 5.04
CA ALA A 166 2.04 -12.32 5.28
C ALA A 166 0.94 -12.68 4.28
N ASP A 167 0.01 -11.76 4.00
CA ASP A 167 -1.06 -11.96 3.01
C ASP A 167 -0.51 -12.32 1.62
N VAL A 168 0.50 -11.59 1.13
CA VAL A 168 1.12 -11.86 -0.19
C VAL A 168 1.78 -13.25 -0.25
N GLN A 169 2.25 -13.76 0.89
CA GLN A 169 2.84 -15.11 1.00
C GLN A 169 1.82 -16.22 1.28
N GLY A 170 0.51 -15.90 1.34
CA GLY A 170 -0.54 -16.86 1.72
C GLY A 170 -0.44 -17.32 3.17
N MET A 171 0.17 -16.50 4.00
CA MET A 171 0.38 -16.74 5.43
C MET A 171 -0.59 -15.89 6.26
N VAL A 172 -0.69 -16.24 7.54
CA VAL A 172 -1.44 -15.48 8.54
C VAL A 172 -0.57 -15.22 9.76
N VAL A 173 -0.89 -14.14 10.46
CA VAL A 173 -0.24 -13.76 11.72
C VAL A 173 -1.09 -14.25 12.88
N ASP A 174 -0.51 -15.04 13.75
CA ASP A 174 -1.09 -15.47 15.01
C ASP A 174 -0.31 -14.89 16.18
N VAL A 175 -1.03 -14.29 17.12
CA VAL A 175 -0.46 -13.69 18.33
C VAL A 175 -0.94 -14.43 19.55
N HIS A 176 0.00 -14.80 20.41
CA HIS A 176 -0.29 -15.41 21.70
C HIS A 176 0.67 -14.94 22.79
N ARG A 177 0.18 -14.17 23.75
CA ARG A 177 0.94 -13.72 24.94
C ARG A 177 2.25 -13.01 24.58
N GLY A 178 2.18 -12.07 23.62
CA GLY A 178 3.35 -11.33 23.14
C GLY A 178 4.27 -12.12 22.21
N THR A 179 3.92 -13.36 21.86
CA THR A 179 4.61 -14.16 20.86
C THR A 179 3.91 -14.03 19.51
N ILE A 180 4.65 -13.70 18.47
CA ILE A 180 4.12 -13.47 17.11
C ILE A 180 4.64 -14.56 16.19
N SER A 181 3.73 -15.25 15.53
CA SER A 181 4.01 -16.29 14.53
C SER A 181 3.43 -15.86 13.19
N VAL A 182 4.16 -16.14 12.10
CA VAL A 182 3.71 -15.96 10.72
C VAL A 182 3.85 -17.29 10.01
N GLN A 183 2.72 -17.87 9.59
CA GLN A 183 2.74 -19.24 9.07
C GLN A 183 1.61 -19.47 8.05
N PRO A 184 1.79 -20.45 7.14
CA PRO A 184 0.78 -20.76 6.13
C PRO A 184 -0.50 -21.31 6.80
N THR A 185 -1.64 -21.05 6.14
CA THR A 185 -2.91 -21.67 6.50
C THR A 185 -2.97 -23.08 5.94
N ALA A 186 -3.25 -24.03 6.81
CA ALA A 186 -3.39 -25.44 6.43
C ALA A 186 -4.37 -26.15 7.36
N LEU A 187 -5.09 -27.13 6.84
CA LEU A 187 -5.87 -28.05 7.65
C LEU A 187 -4.99 -29.16 8.20
N ALA A 188 -5.05 -29.40 9.49
CA ALA A 188 -4.33 -30.51 10.11
C ALA A 188 -4.91 -31.87 9.67
N SER A 189 -4.06 -32.89 9.63
CA SER A 189 -4.49 -34.27 9.32
C SER A 189 -5.48 -34.81 10.36
N LYS A 190 -5.33 -34.44 11.65
CA LYS A 190 -6.23 -34.76 12.74
C LYS A 190 -6.89 -33.50 13.27
N ALA A 191 -8.22 -33.51 13.37
CA ALA A 191 -8.97 -32.42 13.98
C ALA A 191 -8.70 -32.34 15.50
N LYS A 192 -8.69 -31.12 16.03
CA LYS A 192 -8.52 -30.84 17.46
C LYS A 192 -9.82 -31.10 18.23
N LEU A 193 -10.96 -30.85 17.57
CA LEU A 193 -12.29 -31.02 18.12
C LEU A 193 -13.22 -31.50 17.01
N GLU A 194 -14.14 -32.40 17.37
CA GLU A 194 -15.26 -32.80 16.54
C GLU A 194 -16.51 -32.02 16.95
N LEU A 195 -17.16 -31.40 15.98
CA LEU A 195 -18.40 -30.65 16.12
C LEU A 195 -19.52 -31.45 15.45
N ASP A 196 -20.20 -32.28 16.24
CA ASP A 196 -21.27 -33.15 15.77
C ASP A 196 -22.63 -32.58 16.18
N HIS A 197 -23.50 -32.30 15.19
CA HIS A 197 -24.82 -31.75 15.41
C HIS A 197 -25.74 -32.70 16.20
N GLY A 198 -25.55 -34.00 16.08
CA GLY A 198 -26.37 -35.01 16.74
C GLY A 198 -25.98 -35.33 18.19
N LEU A 199 -24.73 -35.02 18.58
CA LEU A 199 -24.17 -35.41 19.88
C LEU A 199 -24.16 -34.29 20.93
N GLY A 200 -24.75 -33.13 20.64
CA GLY A 200 -24.81 -32.01 21.58
C GLY A 200 -23.43 -31.43 21.92
N SER A 201 -22.46 -31.59 21.02
CA SER A 201 -21.09 -31.06 21.18
C SER A 201 -21.00 -29.54 21.07
N MET A 202 -22.06 -28.89 20.60
CA MET A 202 -22.18 -27.45 20.42
C MET A 202 -23.57 -26.94 20.83
N SER A 203 -23.64 -25.69 21.31
CA SER A 203 -24.91 -25.02 21.67
C SER A 203 -25.44 -24.19 20.51
N GLU A 204 -24.59 -23.64 19.67
CA GLU A 204 -24.96 -22.87 18.49
C GLU A 204 -24.05 -23.23 17.32
N LEU A 205 -24.61 -23.22 16.11
CA LEU A 205 -23.88 -23.41 14.86
C LEU A 205 -24.52 -22.55 13.79
N GLU A 206 -23.68 -21.77 13.10
CA GLU A 206 -24.03 -20.98 11.92
C GLU A 206 -22.97 -21.24 10.87
N LEU A 207 -23.35 -21.72 9.70
CA LEU A 207 -22.43 -22.02 8.61
C LEU A 207 -22.96 -21.42 7.31
N GLU A 208 -22.06 -20.86 6.52
CA GLU A 208 -22.35 -20.37 5.18
C GLU A 208 -21.34 -20.92 4.17
N ILE A 209 -21.80 -21.13 2.95
CA ILE A 209 -20.98 -21.38 1.79
C ILE A 209 -21.12 -20.17 0.89
N ASP A 210 -20.02 -19.41 0.75
CA ASP A 210 -19.95 -18.22 -0.08
C ASP A 210 -19.01 -18.49 -1.27
N ALA A 211 -19.61 -18.68 -2.43
CA ALA A 211 -18.87 -18.97 -3.66
C ALA A 211 -18.57 -17.70 -4.50
N GLY A 212 -18.95 -16.51 -4.02
CA GLY A 212 -18.78 -15.25 -4.77
C GLY A 212 -17.31 -14.91 -5.09
N GLU A 213 -16.39 -15.31 -4.21
CA GLU A 213 -14.94 -15.07 -4.36
C GLU A 213 -14.17 -16.37 -4.68
N GLN A 214 -14.80 -17.34 -5.36
CA GLN A 214 -14.15 -18.56 -5.80
C GLN A 214 -13.64 -18.41 -7.25
N TRP A 215 -12.44 -18.93 -7.48
CA TRP A 215 -11.76 -18.93 -8.77
C TRP A 215 -11.30 -20.36 -9.10
N ALA A 216 -11.48 -20.81 -10.35
CA ALA A 216 -10.96 -22.11 -10.77
C ALA A 216 -9.44 -22.06 -10.86
N GLU A 217 -8.92 -21.00 -11.45
CA GLU A 217 -7.50 -20.74 -11.63
C GLU A 217 -7.18 -19.29 -11.27
N VAL A 218 -5.98 -19.06 -10.72
CA VAL A 218 -5.43 -17.74 -10.47
C VAL A 218 -4.04 -17.67 -11.06
N SER A 219 -3.75 -16.58 -11.74
CA SER A 219 -2.40 -16.26 -12.22
C SER A 219 -2.02 -14.84 -11.84
N SER A 220 -0.74 -14.54 -11.88
CA SER A 220 -0.24 -13.19 -11.70
C SER A 220 0.77 -12.83 -12.77
N VAL A 221 0.80 -11.56 -13.16
CA VAL A 221 1.74 -11.00 -14.13
C VAL A 221 2.28 -9.67 -13.62
N GLY A 222 3.50 -9.36 -13.99
CA GLY A 222 4.15 -8.07 -13.78
C GLY A 222 4.63 -7.47 -15.10
N TRP A 223 5.30 -6.33 -15.04
CA TRP A 223 5.89 -5.69 -16.20
C TRP A 223 7.37 -6.07 -16.33
N ASP A 224 7.77 -6.60 -17.47
CA ASP A 224 9.18 -6.85 -17.80
C ASP A 224 9.78 -5.57 -18.39
N LEU A 225 10.67 -4.93 -17.66
CA LEU A 225 11.33 -3.69 -18.07
C LEU A 225 12.28 -3.88 -19.26
N ALA A 226 12.91 -5.05 -19.36
CA ALA A 226 13.90 -5.32 -20.41
C ALA A 226 13.24 -5.59 -21.77
N GLN A 227 12.09 -6.29 -21.75
CA GLN A 227 11.36 -6.64 -22.95
C GLN A 227 10.18 -5.69 -23.23
N GLN A 228 9.86 -4.79 -22.32
CA GLN A 228 8.73 -3.85 -22.39
C GLN A 228 7.41 -4.55 -22.68
N GLN A 229 7.15 -5.66 -21.98
CA GLN A 229 5.92 -6.46 -22.09
C GLN A 229 5.53 -7.07 -20.75
N LEU A 230 4.38 -7.68 -20.66
CA LEU A 230 4.00 -8.45 -19.49
C LEU A 230 4.88 -9.70 -19.34
N THR A 231 5.21 -10.05 -18.11
CA THR A 231 5.91 -11.31 -17.79
C THR A 231 5.06 -12.51 -18.17
N ALA A 232 5.71 -13.68 -18.29
CA ALA A 232 4.97 -14.93 -18.35
C ALA A 232 4.08 -15.08 -17.09
N PRO A 233 2.81 -15.53 -17.23
CA PRO A 233 1.92 -15.69 -16.10
C PRO A 233 2.46 -16.72 -15.09
N ALA A 234 2.53 -16.35 -13.81
CA ALA A 234 2.81 -17.25 -12.72
C ALA A 234 1.49 -17.89 -12.24
N GLN A 235 1.28 -19.17 -12.55
CA GLN A 235 0.05 -19.89 -12.21
C GLN A 235 0.05 -20.34 -10.76
N ALA A 236 -1.09 -20.17 -10.07
CA ALA A 236 -1.29 -20.67 -8.72
C ALA A 236 -1.35 -22.21 -8.70
N SER A 237 -0.77 -22.80 -7.64
CA SER A 237 -0.94 -24.21 -7.32
C SER A 237 -2.31 -24.44 -6.72
N GLN A 238 -2.95 -25.57 -7.07
CA GLN A 238 -4.26 -25.91 -6.48
C GLN A 238 -4.08 -26.32 -5.01
N PRO A 239 -4.75 -25.63 -4.06
CA PRO A 239 -4.68 -25.98 -2.66
C PRO A 239 -5.46 -27.29 -2.37
N SER A 240 -4.99 -28.07 -1.42
CA SER A 240 -5.65 -29.32 -0.98
C SER A 240 -6.77 -29.07 0.05
N VAL A 241 -7.54 -28.00 -0.10
CA VAL A 241 -8.66 -27.67 0.78
C VAL A 241 -9.95 -28.20 0.18
N LYS A 242 -10.70 -29.01 0.95
CA LYS A 242 -12.01 -29.51 0.55
C LYS A 242 -13.07 -29.01 1.53
N VAL A 243 -14.21 -28.59 1.00
CA VAL A 243 -15.39 -28.21 1.76
C VAL A 243 -16.51 -29.20 1.43
N GLY A 244 -16.83 -30.06 2.38
CA GLY A 244 -17.86 -31.08 2.19
C GLY A 244 -17.65 -31.90 0.91
N ASN A 245 -18.72 -32.08 0.17
CA ASN A 245 -18.75 -32.72 -1.16
C ASN A 245 -18.69 -31.72 -2.32
N LEU A 246 -18.29 -30.47 -2.06
CA LEU A 246 -18.25 -29.42 -3.07
C LEU A 246 -16.90 -29.37 -3.79
N ASP A 247 -16.96 -29.14 -5.10
CA ASP A 247 -15.79 -28.78 -5.92
C ASP A 247 -15.78 -27.28 -6.17
N ALA A 248 -14.90 -26.59 -5.45
CA ALA A 248 -14.78 -25.13 -5.51
C ALA A 248 -14.41 -24.63 -6.92
N SER A 249 -13.59 -25.37 -7.67
CA SER A 249 -13.20 -25.00 -9.04
C SER A 249 -14.36 -25.18 -10.01
N ALA A 250 -15.14 -26.25 -9.88
CA ALA A 250 -16.32 -26.48 -10.70
C ALA A 250 -17.44 -25.43 -10.40
N ILE A 251 -17.60 -25.03 -9.15
CA ILE A 251 -18.53 -23.97 -8.74
C ILE A 251 -18.08 -22.63 -9.33
N ALA A 252 -16.80 -22.28 -9.18
CA ALA A 252 -16.23 -21.07 -9.73
C ALA A 252 -16.51 -20.93 -11.23
N LYS A 253 -16.28 -21.97 -12.02
CA LYS A 253 -16.57 -21.99 -13.47
C LYS A 253 -18.04 -21.71 -13.78
N LYS A 254 -18.97 -22.27 -13.00
CA LYS A 254 -20.41 -22.01 -13.19
C LYS A 254 -20.80 -20.56 -12.91
N LEU A 255 -20.01 -19.86 -12.09
CA LEU A 255 -20.22 -18.46 -11.73
C LEU A 255 -19.40 -17.48 -12.60
N GLY A 256 -18.70 -17.97 -13.63
CA GLY A 256 -17.83 -17.15 -14.48
C GLY A 256 -16.45 -16.86 -13.88
N GLY A 257 -16.05 -17.60 -12.85
CA GLY A 257 -14.74 -17.52 -12.20
C GLY A 257 -13.74 -18.52 -12.76
N ASP A 258 -13.67 -18.70 -14.10
CA ASP A 258 -12.75 -19.65 -14.73
C ASP A 258 -11.29 -19.29 -14.45
N GLN A 259 -10.94 -18.04 -14.63
CA GLN A 259 -9.58 -17.54 -14.43
C GLN A 259 -9.59 -16.12 -13.83
N TYR A 260 -8.70 -15.87 -12.89
CA TYR A 260 -8.45 -14.55 -12.34
C TYR A 260 -6.97 -14.20 -12.49
N THR A 261 -6.68 -13.07 -13.15
CA THR A 261 -5.32 -12.60 -13.34
C THR A 261 -5.04 -11.40 -12.46
N LEU A 262 -4.07 -11.52 -11.58
CA LEU A 262 -3.52 -10.44 -10.79
C LEU A 262 -2.49 -9.68 -11.64
N LEU A 263 -2.63 -8.37 -11.74
CA LEU A 263 -1.73 -7.51 -12.52
C LEU A 263 -1.01 -6.54 -11.59
N HIS A 264 0.32 -6.54 -11.67
CA HIS A 264 1.15 -5.50 -11.06
C HIS A 264 1.82 -4.67 -12.16
N PRO A 265 1.72 -3.32 -12.15
CA PRO A 265 2.21 -2.46 -13.23
C PRO A 265 3.73 -2.28 -13.25
N ALA A 266 4.44 -2.81 -12.28
CA ALA A 266 5.89 -2.75 -12.18
C ALA A 266 6.53 -4.16 -12.18
N ALA A 267 7.85 -4.22 -12.32
CA ALA A 267 8.61 -5.46 -12.26
C ALA A 267 8.51 -6.11 -10.87
N LEU A 268 8.20 -7.40 -10.86
CA LEU A 268 8.27 -8.27 -9.69
C LEU A 268 9.03 -9.53 -10.06
N GLU A 269 9.71 -10.12 -9.08
CA GLU A 269 10.35 -11.41 -9.23
C GLU A 269 9.32 -12.52 -9.46
N GLN A 270 9.66 -13.48 -10.32
CA GLN A 270 8.75 -14.57 -10.67
C GLN A 270 8.30 -15.38 -9.44
N ALA A 271 9.17 -15.52 -8.43
CA ALA A 271 8.83 -16.17 -7.18
C ALA A 271 7.78 -15.39 -6.37
N GLU A 272 7.86 -14.06 -6.36
CA GLU A 272 6.86 -13.21 -5.68
C GLU A 272 5.52 -13.23 -6.42
N LEU A 273 5.53 -13.15 -7.75
CA LEU A 273 4.32 -13.34 -8.56
C LEU A 273 3.65 -14.67 -8.24
N LYS A 274 4.42 -15.75 -8.20
CA LYS A 274 3.91 -17.08 -7.88
C LYS A 274 3.30 -17.14 -6.47
N ALA A 275 3.99 -16.62 -5.47
CA ALA A 275 3.49 -16.57 -4.10
C ALA A 275 2.17 -15.78 -4.00
N TRP A 276 2.08 -14.64 -4.71
CA TRP A 276 0.87 -13.81 -4.74
C TRP A 276 -0.33 -14.53 -5.38
N ALA A 277 -0.11 -15.25 -6.49
CA ALA A 277 -1.15 -16.07 -7.12
C ALA A 277 -1.60 -17.22 -6.20
N ASP A 278 -0.65 -17.95 -5.59
CA ASP A 278 -0.91 -19.02 -4.63
C ASP A 278 -1.73 -18.50 -3.43
N ALA A 279 -1.32 -17.37 -2.86
CA ALA A 279 -1.98 -16.74 -1.73
C ALA A 279 -3.44 -16.39 -2.04
N ARG A 280 -3.70 -15.83 -3.22
CA ARG A 280 -5.06 -15.51 -3.65
C ARG A 280 -5.94 -16.74 -3.73
N LEU A 281 -5.44 -17.81 -4.35
CA LEU A 281 -6.21 -19.03 -4.52
C LEU A 281 -6.42 -19.77 -3.18
N VAL A 282 -5.40 -19.84 -2.32
CA VAL A 282 -5.50 -20.44 -0.97
C VAL A 282 -6.56 -19.72 -0.14
N ARG A 283 -6.50 -18.38 -0.09
CA ARG A 283 -7.47 -17.57 0.65
C ARG A 283 -8.90 -17.78 0.12
N SER A 284 -9.06 -17.81 -1.20
CA SER A 284 -10.35 -18.12 -1.85
C SER A 284 -10.91 -19.45 -1.34
N ARG A 285 -10.11 -20.50 -1.25
CA ARG A 285 -10.54 -21.84 -0.77
C ARG A 285 -10.95 -21.82 0.70
N PHE A 286 -10.19 -21.15 1.58
CA PHE A 286 -10.54 -21.01 3.00
C PHE A 286 -11.72 -20.06 3.25
N ALA A 287 -12.08 -19.22 2.27
CA ALA A 287 -13.24 -18.34 2.34
C ALA A 287 -14.55 -19.00 1.87
N LEU A 288 -14.49 -20.18 1.24
CA LEU A 288 -15.68 -20.87 0.73
C LEU A 288 -16.63 -21.29 1.87
N LEU A 289 -16.08 -21.87 2.94
CA LEU A 289 -16.82 -22.23 4.14
C LEU A 289 -16.46 -21.26 5.25
N ARG A 290 -17.44 -20.54 5.74
CA ARG A 290 -17.31 -19.65 6.91
C ARG A 290 -18.44 -19.93 7.90
N GLY A 291 -18.25 -19.49 9.13
CA GLY A 291 -19.29 -19.59 10.13
C GLY A 291 -18.78 -19.46 11.55
N ARG A 292 -19.64 -19.81 12.48
CA ARG A 292 -19.32 -19.86 13.90
C ARG A 292 -19.96 -21.08 14.58
N ALA A 293 -19.28 -21.56 15.58
CA ALA A 293 -19.81 -22.59 16.47
C ALA A 293 -19.56 -22.19 17.93
N VAL A 294 -20.51 -22.41 18.80
CA VAL A 294 -20.37 -22.19 20.24
C VAL A 294 -20.35 -23.54 20.94
N VAL A 295 -19.30 -23.77 21.70
CA VAL A 295 -19.10 -25.00 22.49
C VAL A 295 -18.92 -24.70 23.96
N ALA A 296 -19.00 -25.72 24.83
CA ALA A 296 -18.59 -25.59 26.21
C ALA A 296 -17.18 -25.04 26.34
N GLY A 297 -16.87 -24.31 27.41
CA GLY A 297 -15.56 -23.69 27.60
C GLY A 297 -14.40 -24.66 27.39
N ASN A 298 -13.47 -24.30 26.54
CA ASN A 298 -12.29 -25.11 26.23
C ASN A 298 -11.08 -24.24 25.96
N ALA A 299 -10.22 -24.10 26.96
CA ALA A 299 -9.00 -23.28 26.90
C ALA A 299 -7.89 -23.86 25.97
N ALA A 300 -8.03 -25.10 25.50
CA ALA A 300 -7.04 -25.75 24.63
C ALA A 300 -7.21 -25.39 23.15
N LEU A 301 -8.32 -24.72 22.78
CA LEU A 301 -8.60 -24.32 21.41
C LEU A 301 -7.88 -23.02 21.05
N ALA A 302 -7.36 -22.95 19.84
CA ALA A 302 -6.59 -21.83 19.34
C ALA A 302 -6.88 -21.54 17.86
N PRO A 303 -6.66 -20.31 17.37
CA PRO A 303 -6.60 -20.06 15.94
C PRO A 303 -5.58 -20.99 15.26
N LEU A 304 -5.82 -21.35 13.99
CA LEU A 304 -5.13 -22.36 13.20
C LEU A 304 -5.44 -23.83 13.61
N ASP A 305 -6.17 -24.07 14.66
CA ASP A 305 -6.70 -25.42 14.89
C ASP A 305 -7.65 -25.82 13.75
N THR A 306 -7.73 -27.13 13.51
CA THR A 306 -8.70 -27.73 12.60
C THR A 306 -9.79 -28.40 13.42
N VAL A 307 -11.04 -28.12 13.08
CA VAL A 307 -12.21 -28.85 13.62
C VAL A 307 -12.81 -29.75 12.55
N GLU A 308 -13.47 -30.82 12.96
CA GLU A 308 -14.24 -31.72 12.08
C GLU A 308 -15.73 -31.45 12.29
N LEU A 309 -16.42 -31.10 11.22
CA LEU A 309 -17.87 -30.89 11.21
C LEU A 309 -18.56 -32.18 10.79
N SER A 310 -19.50 -32.67 11.58
CA SER A 310 -20.30 -33.85 11.28
C SER A 310 -21.79 -33.65 11.62
N GLY A 311 -22.67 -34.42 10.97
CA GLY A 311 -24.11 -34.30 11.16
C GLY A 311 -24.76 -33.04 10.61
N VAL A 312 -24.04 -32.21 9.82
CA VAL A 312 -24.49 -30.91 9.28
C VAL A 312 -24.77 -30.94 7.77
N GLY A 313 -24.91 -32.12 7.21
CA GLY A 313 -25.21 -32.33 5.78
C GLY A 313 -23.97 -32.37 4.89
N GLY A 314 -24.10 -33.00 3.71
CA GLY A 314 -22.99 -33.32 2.84
C GLY A 314 -22.19 -32.10 2.33
N HIS A 315 -22.79 -30.92 2.28
CA HIS A 315 -22.08 -29.70 1.82
C HIS A 315 -21.17 -29.11 2.90
N PHE A 316 -21.47 -29.31 4.18
CA PHE A 316 -20.78 -28.70 5.31
C PHE A 316 -19.90 -29.70 6.08
N ASN A 317 -20.18 -30.99 5.99
CA ASN A 317 -19.39 -32.02 6.69
C ASN A 317 -17.92 -31.99 6.25
N GLY A 318 -17.01 -32.14 7.21
CA GLY A 318 -15.58 -32.22 6.96
C GLY A 318 -14.79 -31.19 7.77
N LYS A 319 -13.54 -30.96 7.37
CA LYS A 319 -12.60 -30.14 8.14
C LYS A 319 -12.80 -28.67 7.88
N ALA A 320 -12.77 -27.88 8.96
CA ALA A 320 -12.76 -26.42 8.91
C ALA A 320 -11.60 -25.83 9.71
N LEU A 321 -11.05 -24.71 9.21
CA LEU A 321 -10.01 -23.93 9.89
C LEU A 321 -10.65 -23.04 10.95
N VAL A 322 -10.10 -23.01 12.16
CA VAL A 322 -10.44 -22.04 13.19
C VAL A 322 -9.67 -20.76 12.93
N SER A 323 -10.37 -19.68 12.63
CA SER A 323 -9.77 -18.34 12.42
C SER A 323 -9.79 -17.46 13.67
N ALA A 324 -10.75 -17.68 14.58
CA ALA A 324 -10.78 -17.00 15.87
C ALA A 324 -11.31 -17.90 16.95
N VAL A 325 -10.88 -17.63 18.19
CA VAL A 325 -11.39 -18.23 19.44
C VAL A 325 -11.78 -17.10 20.37
N ILE A 326 -13.06 -17.14 20.83
CA ILE A 326 -13.60 -16.15 21.75
C ILE A 326 -14.10 -16.88 22.99
N HIS A 327 -13.47 -16.63 24.14
CA HIS A 327 -13.94 -17.14 25.43
C HIS A 327 -14.85 -16.12 26.08
N ARG A 328 -16.04 -16.57 26.52
CA ARG A 328 -16.96 -15.78 27.33
C ARG A 328 -17.23 -16.52 28.63
N VAL A 329 -17.00 -15.86 29.74
CA VAL A 329 -17.31 -16.35 31.09
C VAL A 329 -18.18 -15.30 31.75
N ASP A 330 -19.37 -15.71 32.17
CA ASP A 330 -20.34 -14.88 32.88
C ASP A 330 -21.21 -15.75 33.82
N HIS A 331 -22.38 -15.22 34.27
CA HIS A 331 -23.31 -15.94 35.14
C HIS A 331 -23.94 -17.19 34.49
N ASP A 332 -23.99 -17.24 33.16
CA ASP A 332 -24.51 -18.37 32.39
C ASP A 332 -23.47 -19.50 32.21
N GLY A 333 -22.23 -19.24 32.59
CA GLY A 333 -21.12 -20.18 32.53
C GLY A 333 -19.97 -19.77 31.66
N TRP A 334 -19.25 -20.78 31.15
CA TRP A 334 -18.11 -20.56 30.22
C TRP A 334 -18.42 -21.17 28.87
N GLN A 335 -18.39 -20.31 27.85
CA GLN A 335 -18.55 -20.67 26.44
C GLN A 335 -17.30 -20.34 25.67
N THR A 336 -17.02 -21.14 24.63
CA THR A 336 -15.97 -20.88 23.64
C THR A 336 -16.62 -20.81 22.26
N GLU A 337 -16.62 -19.61 21.66
CA GLU A 337 -17.03 -19.40 20.28
C GLU A 337 -15.83 -19.60 19.36
N LEU A 338 -16.00 -20.41 18.34
CA LEU A 338 -15.05 -20.62 17.25
C LEU A 338 -15.56 -19.92 16.00
N ARG A 339 -14.74 -19.09 15.37
CA ARG A 339 -15.00 -18.64 14.00
C ARG A 339 -14.26 -19.54 13.03
N LEU A 340 -14.92 -19.88 11.95
CA LEU A 340 -14.46 -20.85 10.97
C LEU A 340 -14.22 -20.17 9.62
N GLY A 341 -13.17 -20.62 8.90
CA GLY A 341 -12.80 -20.09 7.61
C GLY A 341 -12.09 -18.74 7.66
N LEU A 342 -11.75 -18.18 6.51
CA LEU A 342 -11.07 -16.88 6.38
C LEU A 342 -11.94 -15.87 5.61
N SER A 343 -11.77 -14.59 5.90
CA SER A 343 -12.32 -13.53 5.05
C SER A 343 -11.63 -13.55 3.68
N PRO A 344 -12.36 -13.40 2.56
CA PRO A 344 -11.76 -13.28 1.23
C PRO A 344 -11.03 -11.94 1.04
N ARG A 345 -11.28 -10.95 1.89
CA ARG A 345 -10.69 -9.61 1.81
C ARG A 345 -9.21 -9.64 2.20
N TRP A 346 -8.39 -9.01 1.37
CA TRP A 346 -6.99 -8.77 1.69
C TRP A 346 -6.84 -7.71 2.78
N PHE A 347 -5.88 -7.92 3.67
CA PHE A 347 -5.60 -6.98 4.75
C PHE A 347 -5.20 -5.60 4.22
N ALA A 348 -4.44 -5.54 3.14
CA ALA A 348 -4.05 -4.29 2.47
C ALA A 348 -5.23 -3.42 1.97
N ARG A 349 -6.47 -3.92 2.02
CA ARG A 349 -7.69 -3.16 1.70
C ARG A 349 -8.38 -2.58 2.93
N GLU A 350 -7.84 -2.77 4.12
CA GLU A 350 -8.33 -2.09 5.31
C GLU A 350 -8.02 -0.59 5.21
N PRO A 351 -8.95 0.30 5.61
CA PRO A 351 -8.86 1.73 5.31
C PRO A 351 -7.78 2.47 6.09
N ASP A 352 -7.28 1.91 7.19
CA ASP A 352 -6.33 2.55 8.11
C ASP A 352 -4.87 2.12 7.90
N ILE A 353 -4.58 1.27 6.91
CA ILE A 353 -3.22 0.82 6.60
C ILE A 353 -2.39 1.94 5.98
N ALA A 354 -2.91 2.56 4.92
CA ALA A 354 -2.30 3.76 4.36
C ALA A 354 -2.70 4.99 5.18
N ASP A 355 -1.79 5.96 5.30
CA ASP A 355 -2.16 7.23 5.91
C ASP A 355 -3.13 8.00 5.02
N VAL A 356 -3.91 8.89 5.62
CA VAL A 356 -4.86 9.70 4.86
C VAL A 356 -4.10 10.78 4.06
N PRO A 357 -4.45 11.00 2.80
CA PRO A 357 -3.82 12.04 1.99
C PRO A 357 -3.91 13.42 2.66
N ALA A 358 -2.95 14.30 2.34
CA ALA A 358 -2.76 15.61 2.97
C ALA A 358 -2.56 15.54 4.51
N GLY A 359 -2.16 14.35 5.04
CA GLY A 359 -2.04 14.12 6.47
C GLY A 359 -3.34 14.35 7.25
N GLY A 360 -4.50 14.33 6.58
CA GLY A 360 -5.80 14.68 7.17
C GLY A 360 -5.96 16.17 7.52
N LEU A 361 -5.03 17.04 7.13
CA LEU A 361 -5.05 18.47 7.46
C LEU A 361 -6.09 19.24 6.63
N LEU A 362 -6.38 18.77 5.41
CA LEU A 362 -7.36 19.35 4.48
C LEU A 362 -8.02 18.24 3.66
N PRO A 363 -9.21 18.49 3.08
CA PRO A 363 -9.76 17.60 2.05
C PRO A 363 -8.78 17.47 0.88
N PRO A 364 -8.38 16.25 0.51
CA PRO A 364 -7.33 16.05 -0.47
C PRO A 364 -7.83 16.21 -1.91
N VAL A 365 -6.92 16.59 -2.81
CA VAL A 365 -7.09 16.49 -4.26
C VAL A 365 -6.29 15.28 -4.74
N THR A 366 -6.98 14.17 -5.00
CA THR A 366 -6.35 12.87 -5.30
C THR A 366 -6.13 12.60 -6.78
N SER A 367 -6.54 13.51 -7.67
CA SER A 367 -6.39 13.39 -9.12
C SER A 367 -5.63 14.57 -9.71
N LEU A 368 -5.09 14.38 -10.91
CA LEU A 368 -4.54 15.48 -11.71
C LEU A 368 -5.65 16.47 -12.07
N GLN A 369 -5.32 17.74 -12.09
CA GLN A 369 -6.22 18.83 -12.45
C GLN A 369 -5.69 19.57 -13.68
N ILE A 370 -6.59 20.12 -14.47
CA ILE A 370 -6.26 21.10 -15.50
C ILE A 370 -6.29 22.49 -14.87
N ALA A 371 -5.33 23.32 -15.23
CA ALA A 371 -5.29 24.71 -14.81
C ALA A 371 -4.81 25.61 -15.94
N THR A 372 -5.04 26.89 -15.84
CA THR A 372 -4.44 27.92 -16.71
C THR A 372 -3.42 28.74 -15.95
N VAL A 373 -2.34 29.11 -16.61
CA VAL A 373 -1.31 29.98 -16.02
C VAL A 373 -1.89 31.38 -15.87
N ALA A 374 -1.78 31.97 -14.69
CA ALA A 374 -2.16 33.34 -14.45
C ALA A 374 -1.07 34.35 -14.87
N ALA A 375 -1.39 35.64 -14.86
CA ALA A 375 -0.36 36.66 -15.06
C ALA A 375 0.81 36.48 -14.08
N PHE A 376 2.03 36.69 -14.57
CA PHE A 376 3.22 36.54 -13.75
C PHE A 376 3.26 37.61 -12.65
N GLU A 377 3.54 37.14 -11.46
CA GLU A 377 3.76 37.95 -10.27
C GLU A 377 4.99 37.43 -9.52
N ALA A 378 5.61 38.26 -8.72
CA ALA A 378 6.70 37.84 -7.85
C ALA A 378 6.18 36.84 -6.80
N ASP A 379 6.81 35.69 -6.72
CA ASP A 379 6.52 34.70 -5.69
C ASP A 379 6.82 35.29 -4.29
N PRO A 380 5.84 35.42 -3.39
CA PRO A 380 6.06 36.04 -2.08
C PRO A 380 7.04 35.25 -1.18
N LYS A 381 7.29 33.98 -1.50
CA LYS A 381 8.28 33.16 -0.79
C LYS A 381 9.64 33.05 -1.50
N GLY A 382 9.74 33.55 -2.75
CA GLY A 382 10.96 33.42 -3.52
C GLY A 382 11.31 31.97 -3.93
N GLU A 383 10.32 31.08 -3.99
CA GLU A 383 10.51 29.65 -4.31
C GLU A 383 10.36 29.36 -5.82
N HIS A 384 10.38 30.39 -6.66
CA HIS A 384 10.26 30.30 -8.13
C HIS A 384 8.96 29.58 -8.58
N ARG A 385 7.85 29.80 -7.86
CA ARG A 385 6.53 29.30 -8.22
C ARG A 385 5.83 30.24 -9.18
N ILE A 386 4.87 29.71 -9.90
CA ILE A 386 3.91 30.49 -10.70
C ILE A 386 2.50 30.35 -10.14
N LYS A 387 1.66 31.32 -10.40
CA LYS A 387 0.22 31.23 -10.13
C LYS A 387 -0.48 30.46 -11.24
N VAL A 388 -1.33 29.52 -10.84
CA VAL A 388 -2.22 28.80 -11.77
C VAL A 388 -3.65 28.89 -11.28
N LYS A 389 -4.59 29.07 -12.20
CA LYS A 389 -6.02 29.13 -11.93
C LYS A 389 -6.62 27.76 -12.15
N LEU A 390 -7.20 27.20 -11.09
CA LEU A 390 -7.93 25.92 -11.14
C LEU A 390 -9.41 26.17 -11.43
N PRO A 391 -10.03 25.53 -12.44
CA PRO A 391 -11.45 25.74 -12.78
C PRO A 391 -12.43 25.44 -11.64
N ALA A 392 -12.05 24.56 -10.72
CA ALA A 392 -12.87 24.19 -9.56
C ALA A 392 -12.88 25.21 -8.42
N LEU A 393 -12.02 26.24 -8.50
CA LEU A 393 -11.94 27.28 -7.47
C LEU A 393 -12.70 28.55 -7.93
N ASP A 394 -13.01 29.42 -6.96
CA ASP A 394 -13.68 30.71 -7.20
C ASP A 394 -12.93 31.56 -8.24
N ASP A 395 -13.66 32.15 -9.18
CA ASP A 395 -13.10 32.96 -10.26
C ASP A 395 -12.29 34.18 -9.79
N LYS A 396 -12.55 34.72 -8.59
CA LYS A 396 -11.88 35.91 -8.08
C LYS A 396 -10.59 35.62 -7.31
N GLN A 397 -10.52 34.49 -6.62
CA GLN A 397 -9.38 34.12 -5.78
C GLN A 397 -8.87 32.69 -6.05
N GLY A 398 -9.33 32.07 -7.11
CA GLY A 398 -9.07 30.68 -7.44
C GLY A 398 -7.64 30.36 -7.92
N PHE A 399 -6.64 31.07 -7.42
CA PHE A 399 -5.24 30.84 -7.77
C PHE A 399 -4.51 30.05 -6.70
N VAL A 400 -3.63 29.17 -7.15
CA VAL A 400 -2.66 28.50 -6.29
C VAL A 400 -1.25 28.73 -6.80
N TRP A 401 -0.29 28.83 -5.88
CA TRP A 401 1.12 28.90 -6.20
C TRP A 401 1.64 27.49 -6.45
N ALA A 402 2.16 27.22 -7.64
CA ALA A 402 2.63 25.92 -8.07
C ALA A 402 4.12 25.96 -8.43
N ARG A 403 4.87 24.94 -8.00
CA ARG A 403 6.22 24.68 -8.49
C ARG A 403 6.14 24.07 -9.88
N LEU A 404 7.17 24.23 -10.70
CA LEU A 404 7.24 23.59 -12.01
C LEU A 404 8.19 22.41 -11.96
N ALA A 405 7.71 21.21 -12.34
CA ALA A 405 8.56 20.10 -12.66
C ALA A 405 9.28 20.36 -14.01
N ARG A 406 10.55 20.03 -14.06
CA ARG A 406 11.41 20.19 -15.26
C ARG A 406 12.20 18.90 -15.48
N PRO A 407 12.56 18.58 -16.75
CA PRO A 407 13.44 17.45 -17.02
C PRO A 407 14.79 17.54 -16.31
N ASP A 408 15.31 18.77 -16.14
CA ASP A 408 16.53 19.05 -15.40
C ASP A 408 16.42 20.39 -14.68
N ALA A 409 16.74 20.41 -13.37
CA ALA A 409 16.71 21.60 -12.54
C ALA A 409 17.70 21.49 -11.38
N GLY A 410 18.70 22.36 -11.34
CA GLY A 410 19.70 22.42 -10.28
C GLY A 410 20.16 23.85 -10.02
N SER A 411 21.19 24.01 -9.18
CA SER A 411 21.76 25.32 -8.90
C SER A 411 22.45 25.88 -10.14
N GLU A 412 21.92 26.96 -10.70
CA GLU A 412 22.45 27.67 -11.87
C GLU A 412 22.53 26.84 -13.16
N HIS A 413 21.81 25.71 -13.25
CA HIS A 413 21.72 24.90 -14.47
C HIS A 413 20.34 24.24 -14.60
N GLY A 414 20.00 23.82 -15.83
CA GLY A 414 18.76 23.11 -16.14
C GLY A 414 18.03 23.65 -17.36
N GLN A 415 16.84 23.13 -17.61
CA GLN A 415 15.94 23.59 -18.68
C GLN A 415 14.92 24.55 -18.13
N VAL A 416 14.91 25.81 -18.57
CA VAL A 416 14.01 26.85 -18.07
C VAL A 416 13.11 27.36 -19.20
N PHE A 417 11.90 26.82 -19.28
CA PHE A 417 10.82 27.28 -20.15
C PHE A 417 9.59 27.56 -19.28
N TRP A 418 9.32 28.80 -18.98
CA TRP A 418 8.11 29.19 -18.26
C TRP A 418 6.92 29.09 -19.22
N PRO A 419 5.83 28.39 -18.85
CA PRO A 419 4.61 28.44 -19.64
C PRO A 419 4.05 29.87 -19.59
N GLU A 420 3.55 30.34 -20.73
CA GLU A 420 3.02 31.71 -20.83
C GLU A 420 1.67 31.86 -20.08
N PRO A 421 1.31 33.08 -19.67
CA PRO A 421 -0.04 33.34 -19.19
C PRO A 421 -1.12 32.82 -20.15
N GLU A 422 -2.20 32.28 -19.59
CA GLU A 422 -3.29 31.60 -20.31
C GLU A 422 -2.91 30.26 -20.97
N ASP A 423 -1.70 29.75 -20.77
CA ASP A 423 -1.39 28.37 -21.19
C ASP A 423 -2.07 27.37 -20.27
N GLU A 424 -2.57 26.29 -20.88
CA GLU A 424 -3.18 25.18 -20.16
C GLU A 424 -2.09 24.25 -19.63
N VAL A 425 -2.18 23.89 -18.36
CA VAL A 425 -1.20 23.06 -17.65
C VAL A 425 -1.86 21.96 -16.86
N VAL A 426 -1.15 20.84 -16.69
CA VAL A 426 -1.55 19.75 -15.80
C VAL A 426 -0.91 19.97 -14.43
N VAL A 427 -1.73 19.95 -13.40
CA VAL A 427 -1.32 20.17 -12.01
C VAL A 427 -1.59 18.91 -11.20
N GLY A 428 -0.57 18.46 -10.48
CA GLY A 428 -0.65 17.47 -9.41
C GLY A 428 -0.44 18.12 -8.05
N PHE A 429 -0.71 17.37 -6.98
CA PHE A 429 -0.57 17.84 -5.61
C PHE A 429 0.24 16.83 -4.79
N LEU A 430 1.29 17.30 -4.10
CA LEU A 430 2.09 16.45 -3.22
C LEU A 430 1.22 15.94 -2.07
N ASP A 431 1.19 14.63 -1.91
CA ASP A 431 0.33 13.94 -0.94
C ASP A 431 -1.16 14.36 -1.01
N GLY A 432 -1.62 14.84 -2.15
CA GLY A 432 -2.98 15.35 -2.32
C GLY A 432 -3.26 16.69 -1.62
N ASP A 433 -2.27 17.35 -1.01
CA ASP A 433 -2.47 18.64 -0.33
C ASP A 433 -2.68 19.78 -1.35
N PRO A 434 -3.87 20.41 -1.40
CA PRO A 434 -4.17 21.46 -2.36
C PRO A 434 -3.25 22.69 -2.26
N ARG A 435 -2.51 22.83 -1.17
CA ARG A 435 -1.51 23.91 -0.98
C ARG A 435 -0.16 23.60 -1.62
N GLN A 436 0.08 22.35 -2.05
CA GLN A 436 1.36 21.86 -2.55
C GLN A 436 1.26 21.46 -4.02
N ALA A 437 0.87 22.43 -4.84
CA ALA A 437 0.66 22.25 -6.26
C ALA A 437 1.99 22.14 -7.04
N ILE A 438 2.04 21.23 -8.01
CA ILE A 438 3.14 21.07 -8.98
C ILE A 438 2.57 21.03 -10.38
N VAL A 439 3.03 21.92 -11.25
CA VAL A 439 2.81 21.86 -12.70
C VAL A 439 3.71 20.76 -13.27
N LEU A 440 3.11 19.76 -13.89
CA LEU A 440 3.79 18.61 -14.49
C LEU A 440 4.16 18.84 -15.97
N GLY A 441 3.41 19.69 -16.66
CA GLY A 441 3.62 20.04 -18.06
C GLY A 441 2.51 20.93 -18.60
N ALA A 442 2.70 21.44 -19.81
CA ALA A 442 1.70 22.18 -20.56
C ALA A 442 1.00 21.28 -21.60
N LEU A 443 -0.22 21.64 -21.98
CA LEU A 443 -1.04 20.91 -22.95
C LEU A 443 -1.29 21.78 -24.19
N TYR A 444 -1.22 21.14 -25.36
CA TYR A 444 -1.73 21.72 -26.60
C TYR A 444 -3.23 21.49 -26.71
N SER A 445 -3.91 22.39 -27.41
CA SER A 445 -5.35 22.29 -27.67
C SER A 445 -5.68 22.72 -29.09
N LYS A 446 -6.97 22.61 -29.48
CA LYS A 446 -7.42 23.16 -30.76
C LYS A 446 -7.24 24.68 -30.83
N ALA A 447 -7.39 25.35 -29.70
CA ALA A 447 -7.22 26.81 -29.61
C ALA A 447 -5.74 27.24 -29.56
N LYS A 448 -4.87 26.37 -29.01
CA LYS A 448 -3.42 26.58 -28.90
C LYS A 448 -2.71 25.33 -29.46
N PRO A 449 -2.62 25.20 -30.81
CA PRO A 449 -2.02 24.03 -31.46
C PRO A 449 -0.50 24.03 -31.31
N PRO A 450 0.14 22.86 -31.48
CA PRO A 450 1.60 22.79 -31.53
C PRO A 450 2.18 23.61 -32.69
N PRO A 451 3.44 24.07 -32.61
CA PRO A 451 4.09 24.81 -33.67
C PRO A 451 4.13 23.99 -34.98
N ALA A 452 3.76 24.62 -36.11
CA ALA A 452 3.66 23.95 -37.40
C ALA A 452 4.98 23.26 -37.84
N VAL A 453 6.13 23.82 -37.43
CA VAL A 453 7.48 23.26 -37.72
C VAL A 453 7.69 21.89 -37.05
N ALA A 454 6.98 21.58 -35.97
CA ALA A 454 7.06 20.28 -35.30
C ALA A 454 6.22 19.20 -36.01
N GLY A 455 5.45 19.55 -37.05
CA GLY A 455 4.54 18.65 -37.73
C GLY A 455 3.31 18.32 -36.89
N ALA A 456 2.50 17.39 -37.41
CA ALA A 456 1.40 16.78 -36.67
C ALA A 456 1.77 15.36 -36.26
N PRO A 457 1.14 14.78 -35.22
CA PRO A 457 1.30 13.36 -34.91
C PRO A 457 0.88 12.53 -36.15
N ALA A 458 1.85 11.96 -36.83
CA ALA A 458 1.68 11.20 -38.05
C ALA A 458 2.80 10.16 -38.18
N ASP A 459 2.63 9.19 -39.05
CA ASP A 459 3.64 8.21 -39.40
C ASP A 459 4.17 8.50 -40.81
N PRO A 460 5.48 8.73 -41.00
CA PRO A 460 6.53 8.69 -39.97
C PRO A 460 6.52 9.96 -39.09
N ASN A 461 6.84 9.80 -37.79
CA ASN A 461 7.05 10.90 -36.87
C ASN A 461 8.47 11.45 -37.04
N ASP A 462 8.66 12.23 -38.10
CA ASP A 462 9.97 12.66 -38.59
C ASP A 462 10.37 14.09 -38.19
N LYS A 463 9.47 14.85 -37.52
CA LYS A 463 9.75 16.24 -37.16
C LYS A 463 9.66 16.48 -35.64
N ARG A 464 10.58 17.27 -35.14
CA ARG A 464 10.64 17.72 -33.74
C ARG A 464 11.14 19.14 -33.68
N ALA A 465 10.62 19.93 -32.73
CA ALA A 465 11.09 21.30 -32.58
C ALA A 465 11.00 21.83 -31.16
N ILE A 466 11.86 22.81 -30.87
CA ILE A 466 11.74 23.72 -29.72
C ILE A 466 11.49 25.10 -30.33
N VAL A 467 10.39 25.75 -29.92
CA VAL A 467 10.00 27.06 -30.46
C VAL A 467 9.70 28.00 -29.31
N THR A 468 10.30 29.21 -29.37
CA THR A 468 10.01 30.25 -28.38
C THR A 468 8.77 31.08 -28.80
N PRO A 469 8.09 31.79 -27.89
CA PRO A 469 6.97 32.66 -28.23
C PRO A 469 7.31 33.72 -29.31
N ALA A 470 8.54 34.19 -29.35
CA ALA A 470 9.02 35.13 -30.38
C ALA A 470 9.31 34.47 -31.75
N GLY A 471 9.21 33.13 -31.85
CA GLY A 471 9.44 32.39 -33.10
C GLY A 471 10.88 32.00 -33.37
N SER A 472 11.77 32.00 -32.38
CA SER A 472 13.08 31.34 -32.51
C SER A 472 12.90 29.83 -32.46
N VAL A 473 13.60 29.10 -33.33
CA VAL A 473 13.37 27.68 -33.60
C VAL A 473 14.68 26.88 -33.45
N ILE A 474 14.59 25.70 -32.84
CA ILE A 474 15.51 24.59 -33.06
C ILE A 474 14.66 23.44 -33.58
N ALA A 475 14.87 23.02 -34.83
CA ALA A 475 14.07 21.96 -35.45
C ALA A 475 14.96 20.82 -35.96
N PHE A 476 14.42 19.61 -35.89
CA PHE A 476 14.97 18.38 -36.42
C PHE A 476 14.04 17.83 -37.50
N ASP A 477 14.57 17.42 -38.62
CA ASP A 477 13.85 16.74 -39.70
C ASP A 477 14.62 15.44 -40.01
N ASP A 478 14.08 14.30 -39.51
CA ASP A 478 14.70 12.98 -39.62
C ASP A 478 14.66 12.46 -41.07
N THR A 479 13.68 12.87 -41.88
CA THR A 479 13.62 12.54 -43.31
C THR A 479 14.77 13.19 -44.07
N LYS A 480 15.01 14.48 -43.84
CA LYS A 480 16.13 15.23 -44.44
C LYS A 480 17.42 15.05 -43.68
N LYS A 481 17.41 14.41 -42.54
CA LYS A 481 18.56 14.32 -41.61
C LYS A 481 19.16 15.68 -41.36
N SER A 482 18.30 16.66 -41.05
CA SER A 482 18.74 18.05 -40.89
C SER A 482 18.42 18.62 -39.52
N ILE A 483 19.24 19.55 -39.07
CA ILE A 483 19.10 20.37 -37.88
C ILE A 483 19.08 21.82 -38.29
N THR A 484 18.03 22.55 -37.93
CA THR A 484 17.90 23.99 -38.18
C THR A 484 17.84 24.77 -36.87
N ILE A 485 18.67 25.79 -36.73
CA ILE A 485 18.55 26.81 -35.69
C ILE A 485 18.24 28.11 -36.42
N GLU A 486 17.06 28.70 -36.14
CA GLU A 486 16.59 29.86 -36.90
C GLU A 486 16.01 30.94 -35.96
N THR A 487 16.27 32.20 -36.25
CA THR A 487 15.67 33.37 -35.60
C THR A 487 14.44 33.86 -36.38
N PRO A 488 13.56 34.68 -35.79
CA PRO A 488 12.40 35.27 -36.49
C PRO A 488 12.79 36.03 -37.77
N SER A 489 13.97 36.66 -37.78
CA SER A 489 14.50 37.42 -38.93
C SER A 489 15.16 36.54 -39.98
N LYS A 490 15.03 35.20 -39.87
CA LYS A 490 15.57 34.20 -40.83
C LYS A 490 17.11 34.07 -40.84
N SER A 491 17.81 34.64 -39.89
CA SER A 491 19.21 34.25 -39.67
C SER A 491 19.21 32.79 -39.15
N HIS A 492 19.99 31.90 -39.76
CA HIS A 492 19.95 30.48 -39.42
C HIS A 492 21.29 29.75 -39.53
N ILE A 493 21.37 28.65 -38.82
CA ILE A 493 22.34 27.58 -38.99
C ILE A 493 21.60 26.35 -39.46
N LEU A 494 21.95 25.81 -40.62
CA LEU A 494 21.38 24.57 -41.18
C LEU A 494 22.51 23.54 -41.33
N ILE A 495 22.34 22.40 -40.70
CA ILE A 495 23.16 21.21 -40.95
C ILE A 495 22.23 20.24 -41.70
N ASP A 496 22.64 19.87 -42.94
CA ASP A 496 21.79 19.08 -43.84
C ASP A 496 22.62 17.94 -44.44
N ASP A 497 22.34 16.71 -44.00
CA ASP A 497 23.04 15.52 -44.47
C ASP A 497 22.64 15.15 -45.89
N ASP A 498 21.40 15.40 -46.31
CA ASP A 498 20.96 15.13 -47.68
C ASP A 498 21.63 16.07 -48.67
N ALA A 499 21.70 17.34 -48.35
CA ALA A 499 22.47 18.32 -49.12
C ALA A 499 23.98 18.19 -48.93
N LYS A 500 24.46 17.40 -47.94
CA LYS A 500 25.85 17.28 -47.53
C LYS A 500 26.49 18.63 -47.27
N ALA A 501 25.79 19.52 -46.62
CA ALA A 501 26.18 20.91 -46.42
C ALA A 501 25.87 21.42 -45.03
N ILE A 502 26.72 22.36 -44.57
CA ILE A 502 26.45 23.21 -43.43
C ILE A 502 26.35 24.64 -43.92
N THR A 503 25.28 25.34 -43.61
CA THR A 503 25.03 26.71 -43.98
C THR A 503 24.81 27.58 -42.75
N ILE A 504 25.54 28.69 -42.67
CA ILE A 504 25.24 29.78 -41.74
C ILE A 504 24.85 30.98 -42.57
N ALA A 505 23.67 31.51 -42.36
CA ALA A 505 23.15 32.64 -43.14
C ALA A 505 22.48 33.68 -42.24
N ASP A 506 22.63 34.94 -42.63
CA ASP A 506 21.88 36.03 -42.00
C ASP A 506 20.75 36.55 -42.92
N GLN A 507 19.93 37.45 -42.37
CA GLN A 507 18.82 38.08 -43.10
C GLN A 507 19.25 39.01 -44.25
N HIS A 508 20.54 39.39 -44.33
CA HIS A 508 21.09 40.33 -45.31
C HIS A 508 21.73 39.62 -46.53
N GLY A 509 21.76 38.30 -46.53
CA GLY A 509 22.33 37.51 -47.62
C GLY A 509 23.82 37.19 -47.45
N ASN A 510 24.39 37.43 -46.29
CA ASN A 510 25.73 36.93 -45.96
C ASN A 510 25.66 35.44 -45.64
N THR A 511 26.58 34.63 -46.17
CA THR A 511 26.58 33.20 -45.94
C THR A 511 27.98 32.64 -45.71
N ILE A 512 28.05 31.59 -44.88
CA ILE A 512 29.15 30.66 -44.81
C ILE A 512 28.59 29.29 -45.20
N THR A 513 29.09 28.69 -46.27
CA THR A 513 28.66 27.37 -46.72
C THR A 513 29.88 26.42 -46.73
N MET A 514 29.68 25.25 -46.15
CA MET A 514 30.62 24.13 -46.19
C MET A 514 29.93 22.98 -46.92
N ASP A 515 30.48 22.56 -48.08
CA ASP A 515 29.95 21.48 -48.90
C ASP A 515 31.06 20.66 -49.56
N SER A 516 30.72 19.78 -50.51
CA SER A 516 31.68 18.94 -51.23
C SER A 516 32.68 19.73 -52.09
N LYS A 517 32.41 21.02 -52.32
CA LYS A 517 33.30 21.90 -53.10
C LYS A 517 34.26 22.67 -52.21
N GLY A 518 34.05 22.67 -50.89
CA GLY A 518 34.87 23.35 -49.91
C GLY A 518 34.08 24.33 -49.03
N ILE A 519 34.76 25.41 -48.64
CA ILE A 519 34.18 26.46 -47.79
C ILE A 519 34.03 27.72 -48.60
N THR A 520 32.81 28.24 -48.69
CA THR A 520 32.48 29.51 -49.35
C THR A 520 32.07 30.54 -48.32
N LEU A 521 32.71 31.70 -48.33
CA LEU A 521 32.29 32.88 -47.57
C LEU A 521 31.73 33.90 -48.58
N LYS A 522 30.46 34.30 -48.40
CA LYS A 522 29.81 35.30 -49.26
C LYS A 522 29.33 36.44 -48.37
N SER A 523 29.75 37.66 -48.74
CA SER A 523 29.22 38.90 -48.17
C SER A 523 28.34 39.62 -49.20
N ALA A 524 27.19 40.16 -48.72
CA ALA A 524 26.30 40.98 -49.56
C ALA A 524 26.80 42.45 -49.69
N SER A 525 27.77 42.85 -48.89
CA SER A 525 28.43 44.15 -48.92
C SER A 525 29.93 43.98 -48.67
N ASP A 526 30.52 44.80 -47.83
CA ASP A 526 31.94 44.74 -47.54
C ASP A 526 32.34 43.47 -46.77
N PHE A 527 33.53 42.95 -47.06
CA PHE A 527 34.13 41.84 -46.33
C PHE A 527 35.47 42.30 -45.76
N MET A 528 35.63 42.40 -44.47
CA MET A 528 36.83 42.86 -43.80
C MET A 528 37.46 41.75 -42.96
N ILE A 529 38.78 41.57 -43.07
CA ILE A 529 39.54 40.71 -42.18
C ILE A 529 40.45 41.62 -41.35
N ASP A 530 40.15 41.72 -40.04
CA ASP A 530 40.96 42.47 -39.08
C ASP A 530 41.59 41.49 -38.09
N ALA A 531 42.86 41.44 -37.99
CA ALA A 531 43.59 40.54 -37.13
C ALA A 531 44.70 41.25 -36.36
N ALA A 532 44.67 41.20 -35.04
CA ALA A 532 45.80 41.71 -34.22
C ALA A 532 47.10 40.96 -34.39
N GLY A 533 47.08 39.81 -35.09
CA GLY A 533 48.24 38.96 -35.40
C GLY A 533 48.32 38.69 -36.89
N LYS A 534 49.05 37.64 -37.25
CA LYS A 534 49.29 37.27 -38.65
C LYS A 534 48.07 36.66 -39.33
N VAL A 535 47.66 37.15 -40.47
CA VAL A 535 46.80 36.47 -41.45
C VAL A 535 47.70 35.71 -42.45
N ALA A 536 47.47 34.43 -42.60
CA ALA A 536 48.16 33.60 -43.58
C ALA A 536 47.18 32.91 -44.52
N ILE A 537 47.21 33.20 -45.80
CA ILE A 537 46.40 32.54 -46.83
C ILE A 537 47.33 31.64 -47.61
N LYS A 538 47.10 30.33 -47.65
CA LYS A 538 47.94 29.36 -48.38
C LYS A 538 47.04 28.50 -49.27
N GLY A 539 47.33 28.38 -50.50
CA GLY A 539 46.68 27.55 -51.49
C GLY A 539 47.61 27.26 -52.65
N SER A 540 47.25 26.36 -53.60
CA SER A 540 47.98 26.13 -54.82
C SER A 540 47.93 27.35 -55.77
N ALA A 541 46.88 28.15 -55.66
CA ALA A 541 46.72 29.46 -56.29
C ALA A 541 45.89 30.36 -55.35
N THR A 542 46.15 31.68 -55.38
CA THR A 542 45.39 32.74 -54.74
C THR A 542 44.95 33.73 -55.80
N ASP A 543 43.68 33.88 -56.07
CA ASP A 543 43.11 34.84 -57.01
C ASP A 543 42.41 35.95 -56.23
N ILE A 544 42.82 37.22 -56.52
CA ILE A 544 42.21 38.41 -55.92
C ILE A 544 41.80 39.30 -57.10
N GLN A 545 40.49 39.43 -57.35
CA GLN A 545 39.93 40.23 -58.44
C GLN A 545 39.39 41.56 -57.92
#